data_86abe4a0a372f570e14e519acfbf7161
#
_entry.id   86abe4a0a372f570e14e519acfbf7161
#
_cell.length_a   1.000
_cell.length_b   1.000
_cell.length_c   1.000
_cell.angle_alpha   90.00
_cell.angle_beta   90.00
_cell.angle_gamma   90.00
#
_symmetry.space_group_name_H-M   'P 1'
#
loop_
_entity.id
_entity.type
_entity.pdbx_description
1 polymer ?
#
loop_
_entity_poly.entity_id
_entity_poly.type
_entity_poly.pdbx_seq_one_letter_code
_entity_poly.pdbx_strand_id
1 'polypeptide(L)'
;MSYCVNCGVKLEQSLTVCPLCHTPVINPNNLQTTGSSSPAFSEKKGEVELARRKDAGIWLTIVLLASALTCLILNLTTFQGIRWSWPVIGACILLWVFLCPKMLYTRLPWSVALALDGICIVGYEFFLSRLTRDSGWFMGLALPITLMAGAFFLIYVLLCKLISRSWLAALLYFFIEIGLFNVGIELLIDHFLGHELRLGWSAIVFSVCTIISIALITILSIARLRNTVRKRLHF
;
A
#
# COMPACT_ATOMS: atom_id res chain seq x y z
N MET A 1 -17.74 19.78 -44.73
CA MET A 1 -16.37 20.23 -44.45
C MET A 1 -16.44 21.69 -44.06
N SER A 2 -15.89 22.08 -42.92
CA SER A 2 -15.89 23.46 -42.42
C SER A 2 -14.51 24.09 -42.59
N TYR A 3 -14.47 25.38 -42.92
CA TYR A 3 -13.23 26.14 -43.09
C TYR A 3 -13.35 27.42 -42.27
N CYS A 4 -12.23 27.88 -41.71
CA CYS A 4 -12.18 29.15 -41.01
C CYS A 4 -12.39 30.30 -41.97
N VAL A 5 -13.36 31.17 -41.68
CA VAL A 5 -13.69 32.35 -42.54
C VAL A 5 -12.57 33.41 -42.56
N ASN A 6 -11.66 33.41 -41.57
CA ASN A 6 -10.60 34.39 -41.45
C ASN A 6 -9.26 33.91 -42.03
N CYS A 7 -8.84 32.68 -41.79
CA CYS A 7 -7.55 32.14 -42.22
C CYS A 7 -7.64 31.01 -43.23
N GLY A 8 -8.85 30.55 -43.62
CA GLY A 8 -9.06 29.52 -44.65
C GLY A 8 -8.66 28.10 -44.27
N VAL A 9 -8.21 27.84 -43.05
CA VAL A 9 -7.80 26.52 -42.63
C VAL A 9 -9.01 25.57 -42.49
N LYS A 10 -8.84 24.32 -42.84
CA LYS A 10 -9.85 23.30 -42.67
C LYS A 10 -10.04 22.97 -41.20
N LEU A 11 -11.27 23.11 -40.70
CA LEU A 11 -11.62 22.89 -39.32
C LEU A 11 -12.35 21.56 -39.14
N GLU A 12 -12.10 20.90 -38.05
CA GLU A 12 -12.91 19.78 -37.61
C GLU A 12 -14.27 20.26 -37.08
N GLN A 13 -15.31 19.47 -37.28
CA GLN A 13 -16.69 19.87 -36.96
C GLN A 13 -16.95 20.13 -35.46
N SER A 14 -16.08 19.65 -34.60
CA SER A 14 -16.15 19.77 -33.15
C SER A 14 -15.56 21.08 -32.59
N LEU A 15 -14.80 21.82 -33.40
CA LEU A 15 -14.09 23.02 -32.94
C LEU A 15 -14.99 24.23 -32.85
N THR A 16 -15.00 24.90 -31.70
CA THR A 16 -15.70 26.16 -31.43
C THR A 16 -14.84 27.38 -31.67
N VAL A 17 -13.52 27.23 -31.77
CA VAL A 17 -12.53 28.29 -32.00
C VAL A 17 -11.45 27.78 -32.95
N CYS A 18 -11.04 28.58 -33.90
CA CYS A 18 -9.94 28.23 -34.80
C CYS A 18 -8.61 28.21 -34.06
N PRO A 19 -7.83 27.10 -34.14
CA PRO A 19 -6.56 26.96 -33.41
C PRO A 19 -5.45 27.89 -33.94
N LEU A 20 -5.58 28.44 -35.17
CA LEU A 20 -4.55 29.30 -35.76
C LEU A 20 -4.80 30.79 -35.54
N CYS A 21 -6.04 31.27 -35.70
CA CYS A 21 -6.33 32.68 -35.64
C CYS A 21 -7.32 33.05 -34.51
N HIS A 22 -7.70 32.08 -33.67
CA HIS A 22 -8.61 32.22 -32.54
C HIS A 22 -10.00 32.85 -32.90
N THR A 23 -10.37 32.83 -34.18
CA THR A 23 -11.70 33.28 -34.60
C THR A 23 -12.76 32.28 -34.13
N PRO A 24 -13.87 32.73 -33.49
CA PRO A 24 -14.95 31.85 -33.07
C PRO A 24 -15.63 31.22 -34.30
N VAL A 25 -15.87 29.93 -34.24
CA VAL A 25 -16.51 29.14 -35.31
C VAL A 25 -17.97 28.93 -34.96
N ILE A 26 -18.86 29.54 -35.71
CA ILE A 26 -20.31 29.36 -35.57
C ILE A 26 -20.75 28.37 -36.63
N ASN A 27 -21.17 27.18 -36.21
CA ASN A 27 -21.76 26.19 -37.09
C ASN A 27 -23.28 26.27 -36.98
N PRO A 28 -23.98 26.77 -38.01
CA PRO A 28 -25.44 26.94 -37.97
C PRO A 28 -26.19 25.59 -37.78
N ASN A 29 -25.59 24.48 -38.14
CA ASN A 29 -26.18 23.16 -37.95
C ASN A 29 -26.05 22.63 -36.53
N ASN A 30 -25.18 23.21 -35.69
CA ASN A 30 -25.01 22.82 -34.27
C ASN A 30 -25.87 23.65 -33.30
N LEU A 31 -26.65 24.61 -33.79
CA LEU A 31 -27.56 25.43 -32.96
C LEU A 31 -28.73 24.62 -32.36
N GLN A 32 -28.93 23.37 -32.79
CA GLN A 32 -30.03 22.51 -32.29
C GLN A 32 -29.59 21.42 -31.30
N THR A 33 -28.32 21.28 -30.97
CA THR A 33 -27.84 20.28 -30.00
C THR A 33 -27.21 20.92 -28.76
N THR A 34 -27.94 21.78 -28.08
CA THR A 34 -27.69 22.09 -26.67
C THR A 34 -28.27 21.00 -25.75
N GLY A 35 -28.30 19.76 -26.21
CA GLY A 35 -28.44 18.59 -25.37
C GLY A 35 -27.04 18.14 -24.98
N SER A 36 -26.76 18.18 -23.69
CA SER A 36 -25.51 17.70 -23.11
C SER A 36 -25.23 16.24 -23.58
N SER A 37 -24.55 16.09 -24.72
CA SER A 37 -23.89 14.82 -24.98
C SER A 37 -22.73 14.75 -24.00
N SER A 38 -22.90 14.00 -22.90
CA SER A 38 -21.77 13.63 -22.07
C SER A 38 -20.70 13.06 -22.99
N PRO A 39 -19.45 13.54 -22.92
CA PRO A 39 -18.40 13.02 -23.77
C PRO A 39 -18.32 11.50 -23.60
N ALA A 40 -18.21 10.77 -24.72
CA ALA A 40 -18.16 9.30 -24.74
C ALA A 40 -16.99 8.74 -23.93
N PHE A 41 -16.05 9.57 -23.54
CA PHE A 41 -14.90 9.25 -22.69
C PHE A 41 -14.83 10.22 -21.51
N SER A 42 -14.58 9.70 -20.32
CA SER A 42 -14.39 10.49 -19.11
C SER A 42 -13.19 11.43 -19.29
N GLU A 43 -13.42 12.75 -19.25
CA GLU A 43 -12.36 13.77 -19.30
C GLU A 43 -11.52 13.81 -18.01
N LYS A 44 -12.01 13.19 -16.93
CA LYS A 44 -11.32 13.16 -15.65
C LYS A 44 -10.45 11.91 -15.55
N LYS A 45 -9.15 12.08 -15.74
CA LYS A 45 -8.12 11.05 -15.58
C LYS A 45 -8.27 10.16 -14.33
N GLY A 46 -8.90 10.63 -13.25
CA GLY A 46 -9.10 9.92 -11.99
C GLY A 46 -10.28 8.94 -11.97
N GLU A 47 -11.28 9.08 -12.86
CA GLU A 47 -12.49 8.22 -12.82
C GLU A 47 -12.20 6.78 -13.26
N VAL A 48 -11.35 6.61 -14.28
CA VAL A 48 -10.94 5.29 -14.79
C VAL A 48 -10.12 4.53 -13.75
N GLU A 49 -9.21 5.22 -13.05
CA GLU A 49 -8.41 4.59 -11.98
C GLU A 49 -9.26 4.19 -10.77
N LEU A 50 -10.25 5.00 -10.43
CA LEU A 50 -11.21 4.72 -9.35
C LEU A 50 -12.10 3.51 -9.68
N ALA A 51 -12.61 3.41 -10.90
CA ALA A 51 -13.37 2.27 -11.36
C ALA A 51 -12.51 0.99 -11.30
N ARG A 52 -11.30 1.04 -11.85
CA ARG A 52 -10.36 -0.10 -11.86
C ARG A 52 -9.99 -0.57 -10.45
N ARG A 53 -9.83 0.35 -9.48
CA ARG A 53 -9.56 0.00 -8.08
C ARG A 53 -10.75 -0.70 -7.43
N LYS A 54 -11.97 -0.22 -7.67
CA LYS A 54 -13.19 -0.85 -7.15
C LYS A 54 -13.38 -2.24 -7.73
N ASP A 55 -13.17 -2.40 -9.04
CA ASP A 55 -13.25 -3.70 -9.69
C ASP A 55 -12.24 -4.69 -9.12
N ALA A 56 -10.99 -4.25 -8.92
CA ALA A 56 -9.95 -5.07 -8.27
C ALA A 56 -10.34 -5.46 -6.83
N GLY A 57 -10.95 -4.56 -6.06
CA GLY A 57 -11.46 -4.86 -4.71
C GLY A 57 -12.58 -5.89 -4.72
N ILE A 58 -13.50 -5.82 -5.69
CA ILE A 58 -14.58 -6.80 -5.87
C ILE A 58 -14.00 -8.18 -6.24
N TRP A 59 -13.09 -8.23 -7.23
CA TRP A 59 -12.42 -9.48 -7.62
C TRP A 59 -11.68 -10.12 -6.45
N LEU A 60 -10.93 -9.33 -5.67
CA LEU A 60 -10.23 -9.80 -4.50
C LEU A 60 -11.21 -10.39 -3.46
N THR A 61 -12.33 -9.72 -3.22
CA THR A 61 -13.38 -10.20 -2.29
C THR A 61 -13.93 -11.55 -2.76
N ILE A 62 -14.22 -11.71 -4.05
CA ILE A 62 -14.72 -12.98 -4.62
C ILE A 62 -13.69 -14.09 -4.42
N VAL A 63 -12.42 -13.83 -4.73
CA VAL A 63 -11.33 -14.82 -4.59
C VAL A 63 -11.14 -15.25 -3.14
N LEU A 64 -11.10 -14.29 -2.19
CA LEU A 64 -10.94 -14.59 -0.78
C LEU A 64 -12.14 -15.36 -0.21
N LEU A 65 -13.36 -14.98 -0.62
CA LEU A 65 -14.58 -15.69 -0.22
C LEU A 65 -14.59 -17.12 -0.77
N ALA A 66 -14.26 -17.30 -2.04
CA ALA A 66 -14.19 -18.62 -2.66
C ALA A 66 -13.15 -19.52 -1.97
N SER A 67 -11.95 -18.97 -1.64
CA SER A 67 -10.91 -19.72 -0.90
C SER A 67 -11.39 -20.11 0.51
N ALA A 68 -12.02 -19.20 1.23
CA ALA A 68 -12.54 -19.48 2.57
C ALA A 68 -13.64 -20.54 2.55
N LEU A 69 -14.57 -20.45 1.60
CA LEU A 69 -15.64 -21.45 1.42
C LEU A 69 -15.08 -22.81 1.02
N THR A 70 -14.12 -22.86 0.11
CA THR A 70 -13.46 -24.12 -0.29
C THR A 70 -12.80 -24.80 0.89
N CYS A 71 -12.03 -24.06 1.69
CA CYS A 71 -11.41 -24.59 2.90
C CYS A 71 -12.42 -25.06 3.94
N LEU A 72 -13.54 -24.35 4.10
CA LEU A 72 -14.62 -24.75 4.99
C LEU A 72 -15.28 -26.06 4.54
N ILE A 73 -15.63 -26.17 3.24
CA ILE A 73 -16.25 -27.37 2.66
C ILE A 73 -15.32 -28.57 2.81
N LEU A 74 -14.03 -28.44 2.45
CA LEU A 74 -13.04 -29.50 2.62
C LEU A 74 -12.89 -29.96 4.08
N ASN A 75 -12.93 -29.01 5.01
CA ASN A 75 -12.87 -29.34 6.44
C ASN A 75 -14.10 -30.11 6.93
N LEU A 76 -15.30 -29.78 6.40
CA LEU A 76 -16.54 -30.45 6.75
C LEU A 76 -16.69 -31.84 6.12
N THR A 77 -16.18 -32.01 4.89
CA THR A 77 -16.37 -33.25 4.12
C THR A 77 -15.24 -34.26 4.34
N THR A 78 -13.98 -33.81 4.33
CA THR A 78 -12.82 -34.71 4.26
C THR A 78 -12.05 -34.78 5.58
N PHE A 79 -11.91 -33.67 6.28
CA PHE A 79 -11.06 -33.55 7.46
C PHE A 79 -11.87 -33.35 8.76
N GLN A 80 -12.90 -34.16 8.97
CA GLN A 80 -13.75 -34.08 10.15
C GLN A 80 -12.92 -34.21 11.44
N GLY A 81 -13.01 -33.17 12.29
CA GLY A 81 -12.33 -33.13 13.59
C GLY A 81 -11.03 -32.29 13.64
N ILE A 82 -10.43 -31.95 12.52
CA ILE A 82 -9.24 -31.09 12.48
C ILE A 82 -9.65 -29.65 12.14
N ARG A 83 -9.35 -28.72 13.02
CA ARG A 83 -9.78 -27.30 12.86
C ARG A 83 -8.79 -26.47 12.03
N TRP A 84 -8.17 -27.06 11.00
CA TRP A 84 -7.17 -26.37 10.17
C TRP A 84 -7.74 -25.24 9.29
N SER A 85 -9.02 -25.31 8.94
CA SER A 85 -9.66 -24.27 8.12
C SER A 85 -9.83 -22.94 8.84
N TRP A 86 -9.94 -22.94 10.16
CA TRP A 86 -10.15 -21.72 10.95
C TRP A 86 -9.01 -20.70 10.82
N PRO A 87 -7.72 -21.09 10.92
CA PRO A 87 -6.62 -20.16 10.63
C PRO A 87 -6.68 -19.60 9.21
N VAL A 88 -7.02 -20.40 8.21
CA VAL A 88 -7.09 -19.95 6.82
C VAL A 88 -8.22 -18.95 6.62
N ILE A 89 -9.40 -19.23 7.16
CA ILE A 89 -10.54 -18.30 7.11
C ILE A 89 -10.17 -16.98 7.80
N GLY A 90 -9.56 -17.04 8.98
CA GLY A 90 -9.08 -15.85 9.69
C GLY A 90 -8.06 -15.05 8.89
N ALA A 91 -7.12 -15.71 8.21
CA ALA A 91 -6.16 -15.06 7.31
C ALA A 91 -6.85 -14.40 6.11
N CYS A 92 -7.87 -15.04 5.51
CA CYS A 92 -8.66 -14.44 4.43
C CYS A 92 -9.39 -13.17 4.90
N ILE A 93 -9.97 -13.19 6.10
CA ILE A 93 -10.62 -12.02 6.70
C ILE A 93 -9.59 -10.90 6.95
N LEU A 94 -8.43 -11.24 7.48
CA LEU A 94 -7.35 -10.30 7.72
C LEU A 94 -6.91 -9.62 6.42
N LEU A 95 -6.61 -10.41 5.37
CA LEU A 95 -6.25 -9.89 4.06
C LEU A 95 -7.34 -9.00 3.47
N TRP A 96 -8.59 -9.37 3.66
CA TRP A 96 -9.71 -8.56 3.22
C TRP A 96 -9.74 -7.20 3.91
N VAL A 97 -9.57 -7.16 5.24
CA VAL A 97 -9.52 -5.91 6.02
C VAL A 97 -8.33 -5.04 5.60
N PHE A 98 -7.18 -5.64 5.30
CA PHE A 98 -5.99 -4.90 4.85
C PHE A 98 -6.14 -4.24 3.49
N LEU A 99 -6.77 -4.91 2.54
CA LEU A 99 -6.73 -4.51 1.13
C LEU A 99 -8.05 -3.89 0.66
N CYS A 100 -9.18 -4.51 0.96
CA CYS A 100 -10.48 -4.10 0.39
C CYS A 100 -10.96 -2.72 0.84
N PRO A 101 -10.87 -2.31 2.11
CA PRO A 101 -11.30 -0.97 2.51
C PRO A 101 -10.51 0.14 1.83
N LYS A 102 -9.20 -0.06 1.61
CA LYS A 102 -8.32 0.89 0.93
C LYS A 102 -8.61 0.99 -0.57
N MET A 103 -9.12 -0.08 -1.18
CA MET A 103 -9.52 -0.10 -2.59
C MET A 103 -10.93 0.46 -2.80
N LEU A 104 -11.87 0.14 -1.90
CA LEU A 104 -13.27 0.52 -2.01
C LEU A 104 -13.53 1.96 -1.52
N TYR A 105 -12.87 2.38 -0.43
CA TYR A 105 -13.06 3.69 0.20
C TYR A 105 -11.86 4.60 -0.05
N THR A 106 -12.01 5.50 -1.01
CA THR A 106 -10.94 6.45 -1.40
C THR A 106 -10.66 7.55 -0.37
N ARG A 107 -11.54 7.76 0.59
CA ARG A 107 -11.45 8.82 1.61
C ARG A 107 -11.13 8.31 3.02
N LEU A 108 -10.74 7.06 3.17
CA LEU A 108 -10.35 6.55 4.49
C LEU A 108 -9.07 7.24 4.95
N PRO A 109 -9.04 7.98 6.08
CA PRO A 109 -7.82 8.55 6.60
C PRO A 109 -6.87 7.40 6.94
N TRP A 110 -5.63 7.52 6.49
CA TRP A 110 -4.64 6.45 6.63
C TRP A 110 -4.37 6.04 8.09
N SER A 111 -4.53 6.97 9.05
CA SER A 111 -4.42 6.69 10.48
C SER A 111 -5.49 5.73 10.98
N VAL A 112 -6.74 5.89 10.49
CA VAL A 112 -7.85 4.97 10.83
C VAL A 112 -7.62 3.61 10.19
N ALA A 113 -7.14 3.56 8.95
CA ALA A 113 -6.81 2.31 8.28
C ALA A 113 -5.73 1.55 9.05
N LEU A 114 -4.66 2.24 9.48
CA LEU A 114 -3.58 1.64 10.25
C LEU A 114 -4.04 1.12 11.63
N ALA A 115 -4.87 1.90 12.33
CA ALA A 115 -5.43 1.47 13.61
C ALA A 115 -6.31 0.23 13.44
N LEU A 116 -7.15 0.20 12.41
CA LEU A 116 -7.98 -0.95 12.08
C LEU A 116 -7.12 -2.19 11.77
N ASP A 117 -6.09 -2.03 10.94
CA ASP A 117 -5.15 -3.09 10.59
C ASP A 117 -4.48 -3.67 11.85
N GLY A 118 -3.98 -2.79 12.75
CA GLY A 118 -3.33 -3.21 13.99
C GLY A 118 -4.28 -3.97 14.93
N ILE A 119 -5.51 -3.48 15.11
CA ILE A 119 -6.53 -4.15 15.93
C ILE A 119 -6.87 -5.53 15.35
N CYS A 120 -7.00 -5.64 14.03
CA CYS A 120 -7.31 -6.91 13.37
C CYS A 120 -6.15 -7.92 13.46
N ILE A 121 -4.89 -7.46 13.39
CA ILE A 121 -3.73 -8.34 13.59
C ILE A 121 -3.75 -8.92 15.01
N VAL A 122 -3.83 -8.05 16.03
CA VAL A 122 -3.86 -8.50 17.44
C VAL A 122 -5.05 -9.40 17.71
N GLY A 123 -6.22 -9.08 17.14
CA GLY A 123 -7.40 -9.93 17.22
C GLY A 123 -7.20 -11.30 16.59
N TYR A 124 -6.52 -11.36 15.45
CA TYR A 124 -6.20 -12.62 14.78
C TYR A 124 -5.16 -13.46 15.56
N GLU A 125 -4.11 -12.83 16.09
CA GLU A 125 -3.13 -13.49 16.96
C GLU A 125 -3.79 -14.07 18.22
N PHE A 126 -4.69 -13.30 18.85
CA PHE A 126 -5.46 -13.76 19.98
C PHE A 126 -6.37 -14.95 19.61
N PHE A 127 -7.03 -14.88 18.45
CA PHE A 127 -7.84 -15.99 17.94
C PHE A 127 -7.00 -17.25 17.73
N LEU A 128 -5.81 -17.14 17.12
CA LEU A 128 -4.88 -18.27 16.94
C LEU A 128 -4.44 -18.86 18.29
N SER A 129 -4.14 -18.02 19.27
CA SER A 129 -3.78 -18.44 20.63
C SER A 129 -4.88 -19.29 21.28
N ARG A 130 -6.15 -18.91 21.08
CA ARG A 130 -7.29 -19.71 21.57
C ARG A 130 -7.46 -21.03 20.85
N LEU A 131 -7.10 -21.06 19.57
CA LEU A 131 -7.21 -22.27 18.76
C LEU A 131 -6.13 -23.31 19.12
N THR A 132 -4.91 -22.84 19.40
CA THR A 132 -3.76 -23.71 19.77
C THR A 132 -3.77 -24.14 21.22
N ARG A 133 -4.71 -23.65 22.06
CA ARG A 133 -4.81 -23.91 23.51
C ARG A 133 -3.58 -23.47 24.32
N ASP A 134 -2.63 -22.85 23.71
CA ASP A 134 -1.42 -22.32 24.36
C ASP A 134 -1.47 -20.78 24.30
N SER A 135 -1.82 -20.18 25.45
CA SER A 135 -1.94 -18.71 25.56
C SER A 135 -0.60 -18.02 25.85
N GLY A 136 0.45 -18.76 26.19
CA GLY A 136 1.72 -18.19 26.63
C GLY A 136 2.44 -17.44 25.50
N TRP A 137 2.44 -17.97 24.30
CA TRP A 137 3.11 -17.36 23.16
C TRP A 137 2.46 -16.02 22.72
N PHE A 138 1.16 -15.87 22.90
CA PHE A 138 0.48 -14.62 22.53
C PHE A 138 0.99 -13.44 23.36
N MET A 139 0.96 -13.56 24.69
CA MET A 139 1.41 -12.48 25.58
C MET A 139 2.91 -12.35 25.65
N GLY A 140 3.65 -13.47 25.54
CA GLY A 140 5.12 -13.49 25.68
C GLY A 140 5.86 -13.13 24.39
N LEU A 141 5.26 -13.38 23.22
CA LEU A 141 5.96 -13.22 21.95
C LEU A 141 5.16 -12.40 20.92
N ALA A 142 3.95 -12.84 20.53
CA ALA A 142 3.23 -12.23 19.42
C ALA A 142 2.86 -10.78 19.70
N LEU A 143 2.19 -10.51 20.81
CA LEU A 143 1.75 -9.16 21.19
C LEU A 143 2.92 -8.16 21.31
N PRO A 144 4.05 -8.48 22.00
CA PRO A 144 5.21 -7.57 22.02
C PRO A 144 5.80 -7.29 20.64
N ILE A 145 5.90 -8.32 19.77
CA ILE A 145 6.42 -8.14 18.40
C ILE A 145 5.50 -7.23 17.60
N THR A 146 4.17 -7.44 17.66
CA THR A 146 3.19 -6.65 16.93
C THR A 146 3.17 -5.20 17.40
N LEU A 147 3.24 -4.96 18.71
CA LEU A 147 3.34 -3.61 19.27
C LEU A 147 4.64 -2.92 18.85
N MET A 148 5.76 -3.64 18.90
CA MET A 148 7.06 -3.15 18.45
C MET A 148 7.03 -2.81 16.96
N ALA A 149 6.47 -3.68 16.10
CA ALA A 149 6.31 -3.42 14.68
C ALA A 149 5.47 -2.17 14.41
N GLY A 150 4.35 -2.00 15.14
CA GLY A 150 3.52 -0.81 15.06
C GLY A 150 4.25 0.45 15.48
N ALA A 151 5.05 0.40 16.55
CA ALA A 151 5.86 1.53 17.01
C ALA A 151 6.93 1.93 15.99
N PHE A 152 7.69 0.99 15.45
CA PHE A 152 8.69 1.24 14.40
C PHE A 152 8.03 1.83 13.15
N PHE A 153 6.91 1.28 12.71
CA PHE A 153 6.18 1.82 11.57
C PHE A 153 5.71 3.27 11.79
N LEU A 154 5.21 3.59 12.98
CA LEU A 154 4.83 4.96 13.34
C LEU A 154 6.03 5.91 13.34
N ILE A 155 7.16 5.49 13.91
CA ILE A 155 8.41 6.25 13.92
C ILE A 155 8.87 6.51 12.49
N TYR A 156 8.90 5.49 11.62
CA TYR A 156 9.24 5.61 10.21
C TYR A 156 8.40 6.66 9.49
N VAL A 157 7.08 6.59 9.65
CA VAL A 157 6.16 7.56 9.04
C VAL A 157 6.37 8.96 9.56
N LEU A 158 6.61 9.13 10.86
CA LEU A 158 6.90 10.44 11.46
C LEU A 158 8.23 11.00 10.94
N LEU A 159 9.29 10.21 10.87
CA LEU A 159 10.58 10.61 10.30
C LEU A 159 10.44 11.02 8.83
N CYS A 160 9.70 10.23 8.03
CA CYS A 160 9.44 10.56 6.64
C CYS A 160 8.63 11.86 6.48
N LYS A 161 7.66 12.13 7.34
CA LYS A 161 6.84 13.34 7.28
C LYS A 161 7.55 14.59 7.78
N LEU A 162 8.30 14.48 8.89
CA LEU A 162 8.87 15.64 9.57
C LEU A 162 10.24 16.03 9.01
N ILE A 163 11.07 15.06 8.63
CA ILE A 163 12.48 15.28 8.36
C ILE A 163 12.82 15.08 6.88
N SER A 164 12.26 14.05 6.22
CA SER A 164 12.72 13.69 4.88
C SER A 164 11.95 14.40 3.78
N ARG A 165 12.70 15.16 2.95
CA ARG A 165 12.25 15.65 1.63
C ARG A 165 12.81 14.83 0.46
N SER A 166 13.55 13.75 0.75
CA SER A 166 14.26 12.95 -0.24
C SER A 166 13.98 11.47 -0.01
N TRP A 167 13.69 10.73 -1.08
CA TRP A 167 13.47 9.29 -1.00
C TRP A 167 14.71 8.52 -0.51
N LEU A 168 15.93 9.05 -0.74
CA LEU A 168 17.18 8.49 -0.21
C LEU A 168 17.23 8.58 1.32
N ALA A 169 16.69 9.65 1.90
CA ALA A 169 16.59 9.77 3.36
C ALA A 169 15.54 8.79 3.92
N ALA A 170 14.45 8.58 3.20
CA ALA A 170 13.45 7.58 3.58
C ALA A 170 14.04 6.16 3.57
N LEU A 171 14.88 5.82 2.56
CA LEU A 171 15.61 4.56 2.53
C LEU A 171 16.60 4.43 3.69
N LEU A 172 17.30 5.50 4.05
CA LEU A 172 18.21 5.49 5.19
C LEU A 172 17.47 5.13 6.49
N TYR A 173 16.34 5.79 6.76
CA TYR A 173 15.54 5.49 7.95
C TYR A 173 15.01 4.06 7.94
N PHE A 174 14.56 3.58 6.78
CA PHE A 174 14.11 2.20 6.61
C PHE A 174 15.19 1.18 6.98
N PHE A 175 16.43 1.35 6.51
CA PHE A 175 17.50 0.41 6.85
C PHE A 175 17.93 0.49 8.31
N ILE A 176 17.95 1.67 8.92
CA ILE A 176 18.23 1.81 10.35
C ILE A 176 17.15 1.09 11.18
N GLU A 177 15.88 1.35 10.86
CA GLU A 177 14.76 0.77 11.60
C GLU A 177 14.67 -0.75 11.45
N ILE A 178 14.85 -1.27 10.23
CA ILE A 178 14.79 -2.72 10.00
C ILE A 178 15.94 -3.44 10.71
N GLY A 179 17.13 -2.83 10.77
CA GLY A 179 18.24 -3.36 11.55
C GLY A 179 17.93 -3.44 13.06
N LEU A 180 17.42 -2.37 13.64
CA LEU A 180 17.03 -2.32 15.04
C LEU A 180 15.84 -3.24 15.36
N PHE A 181 14.86 -3.30 14.47
CA PHE A 181 13.70 -4.17 14.61
C PHE A 181 14.09 -5.66 14.66
N ASN A 182 15.02 -6.10 13.79
CA ASN A 182 15.50 -7.49 13.81
C ASN A 182 16.24 -7.83 15.11
N VAL A 183 17.03 -6.91 15.65
CA VAL A 183 17.66 -7.08 16.98
C VAL A 183 16.57 -7.22 18.06
N GLY A 184 15.55 -6.38 18.02
CA GLY A 184 14.44 -6.44 18.97
C GLY A 184 13.68 -7.77 18.89
N ILE A 185 13.45 -8.32 17.69
CA ILE A 185 12.81 -9.63 17.52
C ILE A 185 13.66 -10.73 18.17
N GLU A 186 14.97 -10.78 17.89
CA GLU A 186 15.85 -11.82 18.46
C GLU A 186 15.85 -11.76 19.99
N LEU A 187 15.99 -10.58 20.57
CA LEU A 187 15.96 -10.41 22.03
C LEU A 187 14.62 -10.86 22.65
N LEU A 188 13.49 -10.57 21.98
CA LEU A 188 12.17 -11.04 22.45
C LEU A 188 12.03 -12.56 22.37
N ILE A 189 12.56 -13.18 21.31
CA ILE A 189 12.52 -14.64 21.14
C ILE A 189 13.40 -15.31 22.21
N ASP A 190 14.63 -14.82 22.41
CA ASP A 190 15.55 -15.38 23.42
C ASP A 190 14.98 -15.24 24.83
N HIS A 191 14.38 -14.09 25.13
CA HIS A 191 13.71 -13.87 26.41
C HIS A 191 12.54 -14.83 26.62
N PHE A 192 11.72 -15.04 25.59
CA PHE A 192 10.57 -15.95 25.65
C PHE A 192 11.00 -17.41 25.81
N LEU A 193 12.07 -17.82 25.14
CA LEU A 193 12.61 -19.19 25.23
C LEU A 193 13.49 -19.43 26.47
N GLY A 194 13.79 -18.38 27.25
CA GLY A 194 14.67 -18.47 28.41
C GLY A 194 16.14 -18.72 28.05
N HIS A 195 16.52 -18.38 26.82
CA HIS A 195 17.91 -18.48 26.38
C HIS A 195 18.73 -17.28 26.89
N GLU A 196 20.05 -17.44 26.93
CA GLU A 196 20.94 -16.30 27.12
C GLU A 196 20.80 -15.31 25.98
N LEU A 197 20.65 -14.03 26.29
CA LEU A 197 20.55 -12.96 25.31
C LEU A 197 21.85 -12.88 24.49
N ARG A 198 21.84 -13.47 23.31
CA ARG A 198 22.97 -13.46 22.36
C ARG A 198 22.52 -13.00 21.01
N LEU A 199 23.23 -12.01 20.45
CA LEU A 199 22.99 -11.58 19.09
C LEU A 199 23.63 -12.59 18.13
N GLY A 200 22.81 -13.41 17.48
CA GLY A 200 23.24 -14.40 16.50
C GLY A 200 22.96 -13.92 15.07
N TRP A 201 21.79 -14.28 14.55
CA TRP A 201 21.40 -13.91 13.17
C TRP A 201 21.10 -12.42 13.00
N SER A 202 20.57 -11.74 14.02
CA SER A 202 20.29 -10.31 13.94
C SER A 202 21.54 -9.45 13.85
N ALA A 203 22.68 -9.92 14.41
CA ALA A 203 23.96 -9.22 14.27
C ALA A 203 24.41 -9.15 12.81
N ILE A 204 24.17 -10.19 12.01
CA ILE A 204 24.49 -10.22 10.59
C ILE A 204 23.62 -9.20 9.84
N VAL A 205 22.29 -9.24 10.07
CA VAL A 205 21.34 -8.30 9.45
C VAL A 205 21.67 -6.86 9.84
N PHE A 206 21.93 -6.63 11.13
CA PHE A 206 22.28 -5.29 11.64
C PHE A 206 23.57 -4.76 11.01
N SER A 207 24.60 -5.61 10.84
CA SER A 207 25.86 -5.25 10.20
C SER A 207 25.65 -4.83 8.74
N VAL A 208 24.87 -5.60 7.98
CA VAL A 208 24.53 -5.27 6.59
C VAL A 208 23.75 -3.95 6.52
N CYS A 209 22.73 -3.77 7.35
CA CYS A 209 21.94 -2.55 7.41
C CYS A 209 22.80 -1.33 7.77
N THR A 210 23.78 -1.51 8.69
CA THR A 210 24.73 -0.46 9.08
C THR A 210 25.62 -0.04 7.91
N ILE A 211 26.17 -1.00 7.16
CA ILE A 211 27.01 -0.72 5.97
C ILE A 211 26.21 0.07 4.93
N ILE A 212 24.98 -0.37 4.63
CA ILE A 212 24.09 0.33 3.69
C ILE A 212 23.76 1.73 4.19
N SER A 213 23.51 1.89 5.49
CA SER A 213 23.19 3.19 6.10
C SER A 213 24.39 4.15 6.00
N ILE A 214 25.61 3.69 6.23
CA ILE A 214 26.84 4.49 6.06
C ILE A 214 26.99 4.93 4.60
N ALA A 215 26.76 4.02 3.63
CA ALA A 215 26.81 4.34 2.21
C ALA A 215 25.76 5.41 1.84
N LEU A 216 24.53 5.29 2.34
CA LEU A 216 23.46 6.27 2.11
C LEU A 216 23.77 7.62 2.74
N ILE A 217 24.31 7.66 3.97
CA ILE A 217 24.74 8.88 4.63
C ILE A 217 25.84 9.57 3.80
N THR A 218 26.80 8.82 3.29
CA THR A 218 27.87 9.34 2.44
C THR A 218 27.30 9.97 1.16
N ILE A 219 26.36 9.29 0.49
CA ILE A 219 25.68 9.81 -0.72
C ILE A 219 24.88 11.09 -0.39
N LEU A 220 24.19 11.13 0.75
CA LEU A 220 23.40 12.29 1.15
C LEU A 220 24.27 13.49 1.54
N SER A 221 25.43 13.24 2.15
CA SER A 221 26.39 14.28 2.59
C SER A 221 27.10 14.95 1.42
N ILE A 222 27.41 14.20 0.36
CA ILE A 222 28.15 14.71 -0.78
C ILE A 222 27.18 15.19 -1.87
N ALA A 223 27.05 16.51 -2.02
CA ALA A 223 26.12 17.12 -2.98
C ALA A 223 26.35 16.64 -4.42
N ARG A 224 27.58 16.37 -4.82
CA ARG A 224 27.95 15.85 -6.15
C ARG A 224 27.38 14.44 -6.40
N LEU A 225 27.53 13.53 -5.43
CA LEU A 225 27.02 12.16 -5.51
C LEU A 225 25.49 12.17 -5.49
N ARG A 226 24.88 12.94 -4.61
CA ARG A 226 23.42 13.11 -4.51
C ARG A 226 22.82 13.54 -5.85
N ASN A 227 23.42 14.55 -6.51
CA ASN A 227 22.94 15.05 -7.78
C ASN A 227 23.16 14.04 -8.93
N THR A 228 24.20 13.24 -8.88
CA THR A 228 24.47 12.18 -9.87
C THR A 228 23.45 11.05 -9.76
N VAL A 229 23.13 10.60 -8.54
CA VAL A 229 22.09 9.58 -8.29
C VAL A 229 20.73 10.09 -8.71
N ARG A 230 20.41 11.35 -8.39
CA ARG A 230 19.13 11.97 -8.76
C ARG A 230 18.94 12.09 -10.28
N LYS A 231 20.00 12.42 -11.01
CA LYS A 231 19.98 12.47 -12.50
C LYS A 231 19.79 11.11 -13.14
N ARG A 232 20.40 10.05 -12.60
CA ARG A 232 20.30 8.68 -13.14
C ARG A 232 18.94 8.02 -12.89
N LEU A 233 18.27 8.39 -11.82
CA LEU A 233 16.96 7.82 -11.43
C LEU A 233 15.76 8.64 -11.93
N HIS A 234 16.01 9.70 -12.72
CA HIS A 234 14.97 10.57 -13.30
C HIS A 234 13.97 11.16 -12.29
N PHE A 235 14.42 11.51 -11.05
CA PHE A 235 13.62 12.16 -10.02
C PHE A 235 14.20 13.53 -9.66
#